data_acafed5c76c75fce4bb2d83bcdbd8ac6
#
_entry.id   acafed5c76c75fce4bb2d83bcdbd8ac6
#
_cell.length_a   1.000
_cell.length_b   1.000
_cell.length_c   1.000
_cell.angle_alpha   90.00
_cell.angle_beta   90.00
_cell.angle_gamma   90.00
#
_symmetry.space_group_name_H-M   'P 1'
#
loop_
_entity.id
_entity.type
_entity.pdbx_description
1 polymer ?
#
loop_
_entity_poly.entity_id
_entity_poly.type
_entity_poly.pdbx_seq_one_letter_code
_entity_poly.pdbx_strand_id
1 'polypeptide(L)' 'MLDHRTETFMAVCSVMNYREAAELLHITQPAVTQHIQFLEKEYGWRPFLF' A
#
# COMPACT_ATOMS: atom_id res chain seq x y z
N MET A 1 6.86 -4.64 15.21
CA MET A 1 7.41 -3.63 14.27
C MET A 1 6.78 -3.81 12.91
N LEU A 2 6.39 -2.72 12.27
CA LEU A 2 5.79 -2.78 10.95
C LEU A 2 6.87 -2.96 9.88
N ASP A 3 6.59 -3.76 8.86
CA ASP A 3 7.50 -3.84 7.72
C ASP A 3 7.05 -2.85 6.65
N HIS A 4 7.83 -2.78 5.57
CA HIS A 4 7.57 -1.80 4.52
C HIS A 4 6.19 -1.98 3.89
N ARG A 5 5.73 -3.22 3.78
CA ARG A 5 4.46 -3.48 3.13
C ARG A 5 3.30 -3.01 4.00
N THR A 6 3.43 -3.18 5.32
CA THR A 6 2.42 -2.68 6.24
C THR A 6 2.37 -1.16 6.21
N GLU A 7 3.53 -0.51 6.14
CA GLU A 7 3.58 0.94 6.03
C GLU A 7 2.92 1.41 4.76
N THR A 8 3.15 0.69 3.65
CA THR A 8 2.52 1.02 2.38
C THR A 8 1.00 0.92 2.49
N PHE A 9 0.51 -0.16 3.09
CA PHE A 9 -0.92 -0.34 3.27
C PHE A 9 -1.52 0.82 4.06
N MET A 10 -0.87 1.20 5.16
CA MET A 10 -1.38 2.29 5.99
C MET A 10 -1.35 3.62 5.24
N ALA A 11 -0.30 3.86 4.45
CA ALA A 11 -0.22 5.09 3.67
C ALA A 11 -1.33 5.14 2.64
N VAL A 12 -1.61 4.04 1.95
CA VAL A 12 -2.68 4.01 0.96
C VAL A 12 -4.03 4.23 1.62
N CYS A 13 -4.26 3.62 2.78
CA CYS A 13 -5.51 3.84 3.50
C CYS A 13 -5.66 5.30 3.92
N SER A 14 -4.56 5.95 4.24
CA SER A 14 -4.59 7.33 4.69
C SER A 14 -4.94 8.29 3.56
N VAL A 15 -4.31 8.12 2.39
CA VAL A 15 -4.50 9.05 1.27
C VAL A 15 -5.50 8.54 0.24
N MET A 16 -5.85 7.27 0.29
CA MET A 16 -6.80 6.64 -0.63
C MET A 16 -6.42 6.82 -2.09
N ASN A 17 -5.11 6.80 -2.36
CA ASN A 17 -4.60 7.05 -3.71
C ASN A 17 -3.19 6.47 -3.83
N TYR A 18 -3.01 5.52 -4.75
CA TYR A 18 -1.74 4.83 -4.89
C TYR A 18 -0.61 5.79 -5.27
N ARG A 19 -0.89 6.75 -6.15
CA ARG A 19 0.15 7.69 -6.55
C ARG A 19 0.60 8.56 -5.38
N GLU A 20 -0.35 9.06 -4.61
CA GLU A 20 -0.01 9.89 -3.46
C GLU A 20 0.70 9.07 -2.39
N ALA A 21 0.30 7.81 -2.21
CA ALA A 21 0.99 6.95 -1.27
C ALA A 21 2.44 6.74 -1.70
N ALA A 22 2.67 6.55 -3.00
CA ALA A 22 4.03 6.39 -3.50
C ALA A 22 4.86 7.64 -3.21
N GLU A 23 4.29 8.81 -3.43
CA GLU A 23 4.99 10.06 -3.15
C GLU A 23 5.28 10.21 -1.66
N LEU A 24 4.32 9.86 -0.83
CA LEU A 24 4.47 9.94 0.61
C LEU A 24 5.60 9.04 1.11
N LEU A 25 5.72 7.86 0.51
CA LEU A 25 6.70 6.87 0.93
C LEU A 25 8.01 6.98 0.15
N HIS A 26 8.08 7.87 -0.84
CA HIS A 26 9.27 8.06 -1.67
C HIS A 26 9.62 6.78 -2.44
N ILE A 27 8.61 6.09 -2.94
CA ILE A 27 8.80 4.90 -3.78
C ILE A 27 7.95 5.06 -5.03
N THR A 28 8.12 4.14 -5.98
CA THR A 28 7.36 4.21 -7.22
C THR A 28 5.95 3.67 -7.02
N GLN A 29 5.03 4.08 -7.89
CA GLN A 29 3.67 3.58 -7.83
C GLN A 29 3.59 2.06 -8.05
N PRO A 30 4.32 1.47 -9.02
CA PRO A 30 4.32 0.01 -9.13
C PRO A 30 4.77 -0.70 -7.86
N ALA A 31 5.71 -0.10 -7.11
CA ALA A 31 6.14 -0.69 -5.85
C ALA A 31 5.00 -0.70 -4.84
N VAL A 32 4.22 0.40 -4.78
CA VAL A 32 3.04 0.44 -3.91
C VAL A 32 2.07 -0.68 -4.30
N THR A 33 1.80 -0.81 -5.59
CA THR A 33 0.88 -1.83 -6.07
C THR A 33 1.33 -3.22 -5.67
N GLN A 34 2.63 -3.51 -5.83
CA GLN A 34 3.16 -4.81 -5.47
C GLN A 34 3.02 -5.08 -3.98
N HIS A 35 3.29 -4.08 -3.14
CA HIS A 35 3.14 -4.24 -1.70
C HIS A 35 1.70 -4.55 -1.33
N ILE A 36 0.75 -3.84 -1.93
CA ILE A 36 -0.66 -4.05 -1.63
C ILE A 36 -1.11 -5.43 -2.11
N GLN A 37 -0.67 -5.84 -3.30
CA GLN A 37 -1.01 -7.16 -3.80
C GLN A 37 -0.49 -8.27 -2.89
N PHE A 38 0.71 -8.08 -2.35
CA PHE A 38 1.27 -9.03 -1.40
C PHE A 38 0.37 -9.13 -0.16
N LEU A 39 -0.05 -7.98 0.37
CA LEU A 39 -0.87 -7.97 1.57
C LEU A 39 -2.25 -8.56 1.32
N GLU A 40 -2.81 -8.31 0.14
CA GLU A 40 -4.08 -8.92 -0.22
C GLU A 40 -3.97 -10.43 -0.25
N LYS A 41 -2.86 -10.93 -0.80
CA LYS A 41 -2.65 -12.36 -0.94
C LYS A 41 -2.42 -13.03 0.41
N GLU A 42 -1.62 -12.39 1.26
CA GLU A 42 -1.22 -13.01 2.53
C GLU A 42 -2.26 -12.83 3.62
N TYR A 43 -2.96 -11.70 3.64
CA TYR A 43 -3.85 -11.36 4.74
C TYR A 43 -5.28 -11.06 4.30
N GLY A 44 -5.52 -10.98 3.01
CA GLY A 44 -6.85 -10.64 2.51
C GLY A 44 -7.22 -9.18 2.70
N TRP A 45 -6.25 -8.32 2.94
CA TRP A 45 -6.50 -6.89 3.15
C TRP A 45 -6.68 -6.18 1.82
N ARG A 46 -7.62 -5.22 1.79
CA ARG A 46 -7.83 -4.38 0.63
C ARG A 46 -8.07 -2.96 1.11
N PRO A 47 -7.22 -2.00 0.71
CA PRO A 47 -7.41 -0.61 1.14
C PRO A 47 -8.62 0.04 0.49
N PHE A 48 -9.06 -0.47 -0.66
CA PHE A 48 -10.26 0.03 -1.33
C PHE A 48 -11.25 -1.09 -1.52
N LEU A 49 -12.54 -0.73 -1.52
CA LEU A 49 -13.59 -1.69 -1.86
C LEU A 49 -13.80 -1.64 -3.38
N PHE A 50 -13.71 -2.79 -3.99
CA PHE A 50 -13.89 -2.91 -5.43
C PHE A 50 -15.03 -3.88 -5.72
#